data_a4980914c9dd429946e00020ac58996c
#
_entry.id   a4980914c9dd429946e00020ac58996c
#
_cell.length_a   1.000
_cell.length_b   1.000
_cell.length_c   1.000
_cell.angle_alpha   90.00
_cell.angle_beta   90.00
_cell.angle_gamma   90.00
#
_symmetry.space_group_name_H-M   'P 1'
#
loop_
_entity.id
_entity.type
_entity.pdbx_description
1 polymer ?
#
loop_
_entity_poly.entity_id
_entity_poly.type
_entity_poly.pdbx_seq_one_letter_code
_entity_poly.pdbx_strand_id
1 'polypeptide(L)'
;MIKKIEEKDYLDVAGLIYDTSTSLSEFIFGKREKSIPYIKKLVEIGNNSLGRENTYGYYLNNELVGLYIGYTGEKKKYYEGMPDFYAFLKAFSILKILILVVKLPILNRLLTSKVENDEYYVSNLVVDSKFRGRGIGSILLDHAIENAKKEGCTSVILDVDMTSKKAISFYRRIGFKIVDKNEIKIMKEGTYKMELGLRS
;
A
#
# COMPACT_ATOMS: atom_id res chain seq x y z
N MET A 1 -2.57 -18.36 7.92
CA MET A 1 -2.58 -17.57 9.19
C MET A 1 -2.06 -16.18 8.90
N ILE A 2 -2.71 -15.12 9.46
CA ILE A 2 -2.23 -13.73 9.36
C ILE A 2 -1.45 -13.37 10.61
N LYS A 3 -0.30 -12.73 10.44
CA LYS A 3 0.51 -12.15 11.53
C LYS A 3 1.34 -10.97 11.03
N LYS A 4 1.94 -10.21 11.94
CA LYS A 4 2.97 -9.22 11.60
C LYS A 4 4.14 -9.92 10.91
N ILE A 5 4.75 -9.21 9.94
CA ILE A 5 5.95 -9.72 9.26
C ILE A 5 7.14 -9.76 10.21
N GLU A 6 8.08 -10.66 9.93
CA GLU A 6 9.34 -10.83 10.65
C GLU A 6 10.52 -10.38 9.76
N GLU A 7 11.70 -10.23 10.34
CA GLU A 7 12.89 -9.75 9.62
C GLU A 7 13.27 -10.63 8.40
N LYS A 8 13.11 -11.95 8.55
CA LYS A 8 13.36 -12.92 7.47
C LYS A 8 12.47 -12.71 6.23
N ASP A 9 11.31 -12.05 6.42
CA ASP A 9 10.30 -11.85 5.36
C ASP A 9 10.55 -10.58 4.54
N TYR A 10 11.43 -9.66 4.98
CA TYR A 10 11.55 -8.31 4.39
C TYR A 10 11.88 -8.32 2.89
N LEU A 11 12.59 -9.33 2.40
CA LEU A 11 12.90 -9.45 0.98
C LEU A 11 11.64 -9.80 0.17
N ASP A 12 10.87 -10.78 0.64
CA ASP A 12 9.62 -11.22 0.00
C ASP A 12 8.56 -10.13 0.08
N VAL A 13 8.47 -9.45 1.23
CA VAL A 13 7.63 -8.26 1.44
C VAL A 13 7.93 -7.18 0.40
N ALA A 14 9.23 -6.87 0.18
CA ALA A 14 9.63 -5.88 -0.81
C ALA A 14 9.22 -6.28 -2.23
N GLY A 15 9.32 -7.56 -2.57
CA GLY A 15 8.84 -8.11 -3.83
C GLY A 15 7.33 -7.92 -4.01
N LEU A 16 6.56 -8.31 -3.00
CA LEU A 16 5.10 -8.18 -3.02
C LEU A 16 4.64 -6.71 -3.08
N ILE A 17 5.30 -5.80 -2.32
CA ILE A 17 5.01 -4.36 -2.39
C ILE A 17 5.24 -3.85 -3.83
N TYR A 18 6.36 -4.21 -4.46
CA TYR A 18 6.62 -3.81 -5.85
C TYR A 18 5.52 -4.30 -6.79
N ASP A 19 5.07 -5.54 -6.61
CA ASP A 19 4.09 -6.21 -7.47
C ASP A 19 2.64 -5.74 -7.22
N THR A 20 2.38 -4.93 -6.18
CA THR A 20 1.05 -4.33 -5.90
C THR A 20 0.61 -3.42 -7.04
N SER A 21 1.52 -2.57 -7.53
CA SER A 21 1.34 -1.71 -8.69
C SER A 21 2.68 -1.57 -9.41
N THR A 22 2.95 -2.47 -10.36
CA THR A 22 4.24 -2.53 -11.04
C THR A 22 4.58 -1.23 -11.76
N SER A 23 3.62 -0.61 -12.45
CA SER A 23 3.83 0.66 -13.17
C SER A 23 4.23 1.79 -12.22
N LEU A 24 3.51 1.94 -11.10
CA LEU A 24 3.80 2.96 -10.10
C LEU A 24 5.13 2.68 -9.40
N SER A 25 5.38 1.42 -9.04
CA SER A 25 6.63 1.00 -8.40
C SER A 25 7.83 1.25 -9.33
N GLU A 26 7.69 0.94 -10.62
CA GLU A 26 8.73 1.22 -11.62
C GLU A 26 8.95 2.73 -11.80
N PHE A 27 7.89 3.50 -11.80
CA PHE A 27 7.99 4.97 -11.87
C PHE A 27 8.72 5.56 -10.65
N ILE A 28 8.42 5.08 -9.44
CA ILE A 28 9.04 5.58 -8.19
C ILE A 28 10.46 5.03 -8.03
N PHE A 29 10.59 3.70 -8.03
CA PHE A 29 11.80 3.02 -7.61
C PHE A 29 12.71 2.59 -8.77
N GLY A 30 12.15 2.45 -10.00
CA GLY A 30 12.85 1.92 -11.17
C GLY A 30 12.56 0.43 -11.39
N LYS A 31 13.36 -0.23 -12.23
CA LYS A 31 13.22 -1.65 -12.54
C LYS A 31 13.29 -2.52 -11.29
N ARG A 32 12.54 -3.62 -11.28
CA ARG A 32 12.30 -4.50 -10.13
C ARG A 32 13.59 -4.88 -9.38
N GLU A 33 14.61 -5.37 -10.09
CA GLU A 33 15.85 -5.87 -9.46
C GLU A 33 16.60 -4.78 -8.68
N LYS A 34 16.54 -3.52 -9.19
CA LYS A 34 17.16 -2.36 -8.54
C LYS A 34 16.30 -1.77 -7.42
N SER A 35 15.01 -2.05 -7.44
CA SER A 35 14.02 -1.45 -6.53
C SER A 35 13.87 -2.24 -5.24
N ILE A 36 13.94 -3.57 -5.32
CA ILE A 36 13.77 -4.46 -4.16
C ILE A 36 14.67 -4.10 -2.98
N PRO A 37 15.99 -3.82 -3.15
CA PRO A 37 16.84 -3.42 -2.02
C PRO A 37 16.37 -2.13 -1.35
N TYR A 38 15.85 -1.15 -2.11
CA TYR A 38 15.35 0.10 -1.55
C TYR A 38 14.06 -0.11 -0.76
N ILE A 39 13.10 -0.85 -1.32
CA ILE A 39 11.83 -1.15 -0.64
C ILE A 39 12.11 -1.97 0.62
N LYS A 40 12.97 -3.00 0.54
CA LYS A 40 13.42 -3.77 1.72
C LYS A 40 13.95 -2.85 2.80
N LYS A 41 14.80 -1.88 2.42
CA LYS A 41 15.38 -0.93 3.37
C LYS A 41 14.32 -0.04 4.02
N LEU A 42 13.30 0.42 3.29
CA LEU A 42 12.18 1.17 3.85
C LEU A 42 11.38 0.34 4.85
N VAL A 43 11.09 -0.93 4.53
CA VAL A 43 10.42 -1.87 5.46
C VAL A 43 11.25 -2.05 6.74
N GLU A 44 12.56 -2.26 6.59
CA GLU A 44 13.51 -2.49 7.69
C GLU A 44 13.64 -1.26 8.61
N ILE A 45 13.75 -0.06 8.05
CA ILE A 45 13.83 1.20 8.81
C ILE A 45 12.61 1.34 9.73
N GLY A 46 11.42 1.00 9.22
CA GLY A 46 10.17 1.21 9.97
C GLY A 46 9.83 2.69 10.16
N ASN A 47 8.77 2.95 10.90
CA ASN A 47 8.24 4.30 11.16
C ASN A 47 8.10 5.15 9.88
N ASN A 48 7.52 4.52 8.85
CA ASN A 48 7.19 5.14 7.56
C ASN A 48 6.00 4.42 6.93
N SER A 49 5.48 4.95 5.82
CA SER A 49 4.27 4.42 5.15
C SER A 49 4.40 2.97 4.67
N LEU A 50 5.62 2.49 4.41
CA LEU A 50 5.92 1.09 4.06
C LEU A 50 6.54 0.29 5.22
N GLY A 51 6.53 0.84 6.43
CA GLY A 51 7.17 0.27 7.61
C GLY A 51 6.58 -1.06 8.05
N ARG A 52 7.45 -1.91 8.61
CA ARG A 52 7.11 -3.25 9.11
C ARG A 52 5.96 -3.25 10.15
N GLU A 53 5.83 -2.18 10.93
CA GLU A 53 4.81 -2.04 11.98
C GLU A 53 3.38 -1.97 11.42
N ASN A 54 3.21 -1.61 10.16
CA ASN A 54 1.93 -1.52 9.48
C ASN A 54 1.65 -2.69 8.55
N THR A 55 2.61 -3.63 8.42
CA THR A 55 2.56 -4.73 7.46
C THR A 55 2.13 -6.03 8.11
N TYR A 56 1.09 -6.65 7.55
CA TYR A 56 0.55 -7.95 7.96
C TYR A 56 0.66 -8.93 6.81
N GLY A 57 1.34 -10.05 7.05
CA GLY A 57 1.53 -11.13 6.09
C GLY A 57 0.51 -12.27 6.27
N TYR A 58 0.04 -12.83 5.17
CA TYR A 58 -0.66 -14.11 5.17
C TYR A 58 0.33 -15.23 4.83
N TYR A 59 0.41 -16.21 5.72
CA TYR A 59 1.34 -17.35 5.61
C TYR A 59 0.61 -18.65 5.32
N LEU A 60 1.12 -19.38 4.35
CA LEU A 60 0.72 -20.74 4.02
C LEU A 60 1.95 -21.65 4.14
N ASN A 61 1.91 -22.65 4.99
CA ASN A 61 3.07 -23.55 5.25
C ASN A 61 4.39 -22.81 5.56
N ASN A 62 4.30 -21.75 6.36
CA ASN A 62 5.39 -20.82 6.71
C ASN A 62 5.95 -19.96 5.56
N GLU A 63 5.37 -20.03 4.37
CA GLU A 63 5.70 -19.17 3.24
C GLU A 63 4.80 -17.95 3.24
N LEU A 64 5.35 -16.74 3.06
CA LEU A 64 4.61 -15.50 2.89
C LEU A 64 4.01 -15.46 1.48
N VAL A 65 2.70 -15.55 1.36
CA VAL A 65 2.00 -15.64 0.07
C VAL A 65 1.14 -14.41 -0.26
N GLY A 66 1.07 -13.47 0.65
CA GLY A 66 0.37 -12.20 0.45
C GLY A 66 0.49 -11.31 1.67
N LEU A 67 0.21 -10.04 1.50
CA LEU A 67 0.26 -9.06 2.58
C LEU A 67 -0.73 -7.92 2.36
N TYR A 68 -0.99 -7.17 3.42
CA TYR A 68 -1.48 -5.82 3.33
C TYR A 68 -0.68 -4.88 4.24
N ILE A 69 -0.66 -3.60 3.87
CA ILE A 69 -0.16 -2.50 4.69
C ILE A 69 -1.35 -1.62 5.00
N GLY A 70 -1.59 -1.35 6.29
CA GLY A 70 -2.72 -0.53 6.69
C GLY A 70 -2.48 0.21 8.01
N TYR A 71 -3.04 1.41 8.09
CA TYR A 71 -2.92 2.33 9.22
C TYR A 71 -4.02 3.40 9.21
N THR A 72 -4.22 4.08 10.31
CA THR A 72 -5.20 5.18 10.43
C THR A 72 -4.80 6.40 9.60
N GLY A 73 -5.76 7.25 9.24
CA GLY A 73 -5.50 8.50 8.53
C GLY A 73 -4.62 9.46 9.34
N GLU A 74 -4.70 9.41 10.67
CA GLU A 74 -3.78 10.14 11.54
C GLU A 74 -2.33 9.68 11.34
N LYS A 75 -2.07 8.36 11.32
CA LYS A 75 -0.74 7.80 11.01
C LYS A 75 -0.31 8.13 9.58
N LYS A 76 -1.23 8.13 8.61
CA LYS A 76 -0.93 8.53 7.23
C LYS A 76 -0.38 9.95 7.18
N LYS A 77 -1.07 10.91 7.80
CA LYS A 77 -0.61 12.31 7.88
C LYS A 77 0.75 12.44 8.57
N TYR A 78 0.97 11.65 9.62
CA TYR A 78 2.26 11.62 10.31
C TYR A 78 3.37 11.11 9.37
N TYR A 79 3.16 10.00 8.66
CA TYR A 79 4.17 9.42 7.77
C TYR A 79 4.48 10.30 6.55
N GLU A 80 3.47 10.91 5.93
CA GLU A 80 3.63 11.82 4.78
C GLU A 80 4.47 13.08 5.09
N GLY A 81 4.72 13.33 6.36
CA GLY A 81 5.62 14.37 6.83
C GLY A 81 7.08 13.91 6.88
N MET A 82 7.74 14.26 7.99
CA MET A 82 9.18 13.98 8.21
C MET A 82 9.55 12.48 8.20
N PRO A 83 8.73 11.53 8.72
CA PRO A 83 9.13 10.14 8.78
C PRO A 83 9.41 9.52 7.41
N ASP A 84 8.52 9.69 6.42
CA ASP A 84 8.74 9.18 5.07
C ASP A 84 9.97 9.83 4.44
N PHE A 85 10.09 11.15 4.54
CA PHE A 85 11.26 11.88 4.04
C PHE A 85 12.57 11.36 4.64
N TYR A 86 12.61 11.16 5.96
CA TYR A 86 13.79 10.63 6.65
C TYR A 86 14.12 9.19 6.24
N ALA A 87 13.10 8.34 6.10
CA ALA A 87 13.27 6.98 5.62
C ALA A 87 13.83 6.95 4.19
N PHE A 88 13.34 7.83 3.30
CA PHE A 88 13.85 7.97 1.93
C PHE A 88 15.30 8.46 1.92
N LEU A 89 15.68 9.43 2.75
CA LEU A 89 17.07 9.89 2.87
C LEU A 89 18.01 8.76 3.29
N LYS A 90 17.57 7.86 4.18
CA LYS A 90 18.36 6.71 4.63
C LYS A 90 18.39 5.56 3.63
N ALA A 91 17.32 5.38 2.84
CA ALA A 91 17.20 4.25 1.91
C ALA A 91 17.84 4.52 0.55
N PHE A 92 17.86 5.78 0.09
CA PHE A 92 18.28 6.13 -1.26
C PHE A 92 19.58 6.92 -1.31
N SER A 93 20.30 6.80 -2.44
CA SER A 93 21.41 7.69 -2.76
C SER A 93 20.92 9.11 -3.08
N ILE A 94 21.79 10.10 -2.90
CA ILE A 94 21.49 11.52 -3.20
C ILE A 94 20.95 11.69 -4.62
N LEU A 95 21.58 11.04 -5.61
CA LEU A 95 21.13 11.11 -7.00
C LEU A 95 19.69 10.58 -7.18
N LYS A 96 19.35 9.48 -6.50
CA LYS A 96 18.01 8.93 -6.54
C LYS A 96 16.99 9.87 -5.90
N ILE A 97 17.35 10.52 -4.80
CA ILE A 97 16.51 11.53 -4.13
C ILE A 97 16.23 12.70 -5.07
N LEU A 98 17.24 13.23 -5.74
CA LEU A 98 17.05 14.31 -6.71
C LEU A 98 16.08 13.94 -7.82
N ILE A 99 16.19 12.71 -8.35
CA ILE A 99 15.23 12.18 -9.35
C ILE A 99 13.81 12.12 -8.78
N LEU A 100 13.65 11.67 -7.53
CA LEU A 100 12.34 11.60 -6.88
C LEU A 100 11.75 12.98 -6.65
N VAL A 101 12.55 13.98 -6.24
CA VAL A 101 12.10 15.37 -6.08
C VAL A 101 11.50 15.92 -7.37
N VAL A 102 12.12 15.65 -8.51
CA VAL A 102 11.58 16.07 -9.82
C VAL A 102 10.25 15.38 -10.13
N LYS A 103 10.03 14.16 -9.63
CA LYS A 103 8.80 13.38 -9.82
C LYS A 103 7.69 13.74 -8.81
N LEU A 104 8.00 14.44 -7.72
CA LEU A 104 7.04 14.75 -6.64
C LEU A 104 5.73 15.37 -7.13
N PRO A 105 5.68 16.34 -8.07
CA PRO A 105 4.41 16.92 -8.50
C PRO A 105 3.46 15.87 -9.13
N ILE A 106 4.02 14.89 -9.85
CA ILE A 106 3.26 13.79 -10.45
C ILE A 106 2.82 12.81 -9.36
N LEU A 107 3.73 12.43 -8.47
CA LEU A 107 3.46 11.51 -7.37
C LEU A 107 2.40 12.06 -6.44
N ASN A 108 2.49 13.31 -6.04
CA ASN A 108 1.49 13.96 -5.19
C ASN A 108 0.10 13.90 -5.83
N ARG A 109 0.00 14.05 -7.15
CA ARG A 109 -1.28 14.00 -7.84
C ARG A 109 -1.86 12.58 -7.95
N LEU A 110 -1.01 11.54 -8.00
CA LEU A 110 -1.42 10.13 -8.10
C LEU A 110 -1.68 9.48 -6.74
N LEU A 111 -0.92 9.88 -5.72
CA LEU A 111 -0.84 9.17 -4.44
C LEU A 111 -1.59 9.87 -3.30
N THR A 112 -2.05 11.10 -3.49
CA THR A 112 -2.68 11.88 -2.42
C THR A 112 -4.20 11.70 -2.40
N SER A 113 -4.68 10.49 -2.13
CA SER A 113 -6.04 10.38 -1.61
C SER A 113 -6.09 10.99 -0.21
N LYS A 114 -6.97 11.99 -0.06
CA LYS A 114 -7.24 12.56 1.25
C LYS A 114 -7.89 11.48 2.11
N VAL A 115 -7.28 11.18 3.24
CA VAL A 115 -7.78 10.23 4.24
C VAL A 115 -7.97 11.00 5.54
N GLU A 116 -9.16 10.95 6.13
CA GLU A 116 -9.46 11.63 7.39
C GLU A 116 -8.85 10.86 8.56
N ASN A 117 -8.70 11.52 9.72
CA ASN A 117 -7.98 10.93 10.87
C ASN A 117 -8.64 9.66 11.38
N ASP A 118 -9.96 9.60 11.31
CA ASP A 118 -10.82 8.49 11.75
C ASP A 118 -11.12 7.46 10.65
N GLU A 119 -10.45 7.54 9.51
CA GLU A 119 -10.50 6.53 8.45
C GLU A 119 -9.28 5.60 8.54
N TYR A 120 -9.46 4.33 8.14
CA TYR A 120 -8.37 3.36 8.03
C TYR A 120 -7.92 3.23 6.58
N TYR A 121 -6.66 3.51 6.30
CA TYR A 121 -6.11 3.43 4.95
C TYR A 121 -5.37 2.12 4.71
N VAL A 122 -5.82 1.37 3.70
CA VAL A 122 -5.12 0.20 3.18
C VAL A 122 -4.29 0.64 1.97
N SER A 123 -3.01 0.93 2.21
CA SER A 123 -2.10 1.43 1.18
C SER A 123 -1.66 0.35 0.19
N ASN A 124 -1.54 -0.89 0.64
CA ASN A 124 -1.15 -2.03 -0.19
C ASN A 124 -2.01 -3.25 0.18
N LEU A 125 -2.47 -3.98 -0.82
CA LEU A 125 -3.08 -5.30 -0.68
C LEU A 125 -2.64 -6.15 -1.86
N VAL A 126 -1.89 -7.22 -1.59
CA VAL A 126 -1.30 -8.04 -2.65
C VAL A 126 -1.28 -9.52 -2.26
N VAL A 127 -1.52 -10.37 -3.25
CA VAL A 127 -1.36 -11.83 -3.15
C VAL A 127 -0.43 -12.26 -4.28
N ASP A 128 0.59 -13.06 -3.95
CA ASP A 128 1.47 -13.66 -4.94
C ASP A 128 0.66 -14.32 -6.04
N SER A 129 1.06 -14.10 -7.27
CA SER A 129 0.35 -14.55 -8.47
C SER A 129 0.04 -16.05 -8.48
N LYS A 130 0.94 -16.87 -7.92
CA LYS A 130 0.80 -18.34 -7.80
C LYS A 130 -0.32 -18.75 -6.85
N PHE A 131 -0.73 -17.86 -5.93
CA PHE A 131 -1.72 -18.16 -4.89
C PHE A 131 -3.03 -17.37 -5.07
N ARG A 132 -3.18 -16.61 -6.16
CA ARG A 132 -4.41 -15.88 -6.47
C ARG A 132 -5.59 -16.84 -6.74
N GLY A 133 -6.81 -16.32 -6.58
CA GLY A 133 -8.04 -17.11 -6.80
C GLY A 133 -8.42 -18.06 -5.65
N ARG A 134 -7.66 -18.05 -4.54
CA ARG A 134 -7.87 -18.92 -3.35
C ARG A 134 -8.53 -18.20 -2.17
N GLY A 135 -9.12 -17.02 -2.38
CA GLY A 135 -9.76 -16.26 -1.31
C GLY A 135 -8.82 -15.46 -0.39
N ILE A 136 -7.48 -15.58 -0.56
CA ILE A 136 -6.48 -14.98 0.34
C ILE A 136 -6.65 -13.44 0.41
N GLY A 137 -6.93 -12.78 -0.71
CA GLY A 137 -7.17 -11.34 -0.73
C GLY A 137 -8.36 -10.91 0.13
N SER A 138 -9.45 -11.70 0.16
CA SER A 138 -10.59 -11.45 1.05
C SER A 138 -10.19 -11.61 2.50
N ILE A 139 -9.48 -12.68 2.84
CA ILE A 139 -9.01 -12.93 4.22
C ILE A 139 -8.11 -11.80 4.73
N LEU A 140 -7.21 -11.29 3.88
CA LEU A 140 -6.34 -10.14 4.21
C LEU A 140 -7.16 -8.86 4.41
N LEU A 141 -8.13 -8.61 3.54
CA LEU A 141 -8.97 -7.41 3.64
C LEU A 141 -9.92 -7.47 4.84
N ASP A 142 -10.50 -8.64 5.14
CA ASP A 142 -11.32 -8.84 6.34
C ASP A 142 -10.51 -8.54 7.61
N HIS A 143 -9.25 -9.00 7.68
CA HIS A 143 -8.37 -8.67 8.79
C HIS A 143 -8.05 -7.17 8.87
N ALA A 144 -7.87 -6.48 7.74
CA ALA A 144 -7.68 -5.02 7.72
C ALA A 144 -8.93 -4.29 8.23
N ILE A 145 -10.14 -4.75 7.84
CA ILE A 145 -11.43 -4.23 8.31
C ILE A 145 -11.56 -4.42 9.83
N GLU A 146 -11.21 -5.59 10.36
CA GLU A 146 -11.24 -5.84 11.81
C GLU A 146 -10.23 -4.96 12.56
N ASN A 147 -9.05 -4.70 11.99
CA ASN A 147 -8.10 -3.77 12.59
C ASN A 147 -8.63 -2.33 12.56
N ALA A 148 -9.28 -1.92 11.47
CA ALA A 148 -9.93 -0.61 11.38
C ALA A 148 -10.98 -0.41 12.48
N LYS A 149 -11.82 -1.42 12.73
CA LYS A 149 -12.81 -1.41 13.83
C LYS A 149 -12.14 -1.31 15.21
N LYS A 150 -11.06 -2.07 15.44
CA LYS A 150 -10.30 -2.03 16.70
C LYS A 150 -9.65 -0.67 16.97
N GLU A 151 -9.21 0.01 15.92
CA GLU A 151 -8.66 1.37 15.99
C GLU A 151 -9.76 2.46 16.08
N GLY A 152 -11.05 2.07 16.09
CA GLY A 152 -12.18 2.99 16.18
C GLY A 152 -12.47 3.78 14.91
N CYS A 153 -12.00 3.31 13.76
CA CYS A 153 -12.21 4.01 12.50
C CYS A 153 -13.66 3.87 11.99
N THR A 154 -14.13 4.90 11.29
CA THR A 154 -15.49 4.98 10.73
C THR A 154 -15.61 4.33 9.36
N SER A 155 -14.51 4.25 8.62
CA SER A 155 -14.46 3.62 7.29
C SER A 155 -13.08 3.05 6.95
N VAL A 156 -13.03 2.19 5.93
CA VAL A 156 -11.80 1.72 5.30
C VAL A 156 -11.66 2.35 3.92
N ILE A 157 -10.51 2.94 3.67
CA ILE A 157 -10.15 3.63 2.42
C ILE A 157 -9.04 2.86 1.72
N LEU A 158 -9.11 2.81 0.40
CA LEU A 158 -8.02 2.32 -0.45
C LEU A 158 -8.01 3.05 -1.79
N ASP A 159 -6.86 3.04 -2.44
CA ASP A 159 -6.71 3.48 -3.83
C ASP A 159 -6.53 2.27 -4.75
N VAL A 160 -7.20 2.30 -5.90
CA VAL A 160 -7.09 1.25 -6.90
C VAL A 160 -6.88 1.86 -8.28
N ASP A 161 -5.93 1.32 -9.04
CA ASP A 161 -5.68 1.71 -10.42
C ASP A 161 -6.97 1.60 -11.26
N MET A 162 -7.31 2.67 -11.98
CA MET A 162 -8.52 2.76 -12.82
C MET A 162 -8.57 1.69 -13.91
N THR A 163 -7.42 1.18 -14.33
CA THR A 163 -7.30 0.11 -15.33
C THR A 163 -7.49 -1.29 -14.75
N SER A 164 -7.40 -1.43 -13.43
CA SER A 164 -7.47 -2.71 -12.71
C SER A 164 -8.90 -3.20 -12.50
N LYS A 165 -9.62 -3.53 -13.60
CA LYS A 165 -11.03 -3.97 -13.56
C LYS A 165 -11.28 -5.12 -12.59
N LYS A 166 -10.34 -6.07 -12.46
CA LYS A 166 -10.47 -7.22 -11.53
C LYS A 166 -10.42 -6.77 -10.07
N ALA A 167 -9.51 -5.85 -9.72
CA ALA A 167 -9.42 -5.32 -8.36
C ALA A 167 -10.64 -4.46 -8.00
N ILE A 168 -11.08 -3.59 -8.90
CA ILE A 168 -12.29 -2.77 -8.71
C ILE A 168 -13.51 -3.67 -8.48
N SER A 169 -13.69 -4.73 -9.30
CA SER A 169 -14.79 -5.69 -9.13
C SER A 169 -14.67 -6.47 -7.82
N PHE A 170 -13.47 -6.80 -7.39
CA PHE A 170 -13.20 -7.46 -6.10
C PHE A 170 -13.65 -6.58 -4.93
N TYR A 171 -13.21 -5.32 -4.87
CA TYR A 171 -13.59 -4.39 -3.80
C TYR A 171 -15.07 -4.08 -3.79
N ARG A 172 -15.72 -3.90 -4.97
CA ARG A 172 -17.17 -3.69 -5.07
C ARG A 172 -17.98 -4.85 -4.49
N ARG A 173 -17.56 -6.11 -4.69
CA ARG A 173 -18.24 -7.29 -4.12
C ARG A 173 -18.21 -7.32 -2.60
N ILE A 174 -17.19 -6.71 -1.99
CA ILE A 174 -17.07 -6.60 -0.52
C ILE A 174 -17.90 -5.43 0.02
N GLY A 175 -18.31 -4.51 -0.86
CA GLY A 175 -19.15 -3.37 -0.49
C GLY A 175 -18.48 -2.01 -0.62
N PHE A 176 -17.22 -1.96 -1.10
CA PHE A 176 -16.56 -0.70 -1.37
C PHE A 176 -17.24 0.08 -2.50
N LYS A 177 -17.34 1.38 -2.33
CA LYS A 177 -17.86 2.33 -3.33
C LYS A 177 -16.76 3.26 -3.79
N ILE A 178 -16.78 3.64 -5.07
CA ILE A 178 -15.91 4.71 -5.58
C ILE A 178 -16.45 6.03 -5.03
N VAL A 179 -15.63 6.78 -4.32
CA VAL A 179 -15.99 8.08 -3.73
C VAL A 179 -15.23 9.24 -4.36
N ASP A 180 -14.07 8.98 -4.97
CA ASP A 180 -13.27 10.01 -5.65
C ASP A 180 -12.38 9.38 -6.73
N LYS A 181 -11.77 10.23 -7.56
CA LYS A 181 -10.78 9.82 -8.55
C LYS A 181 -9.64 10.83 -8.68
N ASN A 182 -8.44 10.32 -8.75
CA ASN A 182 -7.24 11.09 -9.07
C ASN A 182 -6.75 10.65 -10.47
N GLU A 183 -6.75 11.57 -11.44
CA GLU A 183 -6.43 11.26 -12.82
C GLU A 183 -5.40 12.24 -13.38
N ILE A 184 -4.37 11.70 -14.04
CA ILE A 184 -3.47 12.48 -14.87
C ILE A 184 -3.87 12.24 -16.33
N LYS A 185 -4.72 13.11 -16.87
CA LYS A 185 -5.33 12.99 -18.20
C LYS A 185 -4.31 12.76 -19.33
N ILE A 186 -3.14 13.43 -19.25
CA ILE A 186 -2.09 13.32 -20.28
C ILE A 186 -1.47 11.91 -20.29
N MET A 187 -1.36 11.25 -19.12
CA MET A 187 -0.77 9.91 -19.00
C MET A 187 -1.81 8.79 -19.13
N LYS A 188 -3.10 9.13 -19.14
CA LYS A 188 -4.23 8.18 -19.03
C LYS A 188 -4.11 7.23 -17.82
N GLU A 189 -3.42 7.70 -16.80
CA GLU A 189 -3.22 6.98 -15.54
C GLU A 189 -4.02 7.64 -14.44
N GLY A 190 -4.46 6.87 -13.48
CA GLY A 190 -5.21 7.39 -12.35
C GLY A 190 -5.64 6.30 -11.40
N THR A 191 -6.12 6.73 -10.25
CA THR A 191 -6.65 5.87 -9.21
C THR A 191 -8.08 6.26 -8.85
N TYR A 192 -8.89 5.27 -8.49
CA TYR A 192 -10.13 5.49 -7.77
C TYR A 192 -9.85 5.40 -6.28
N LYS A 193 -10.30 6.41 -5.52
CA LYS A 193 -10.48 6.28 -4.07
C LYS A 193 -11.74 5.47 -3.85
N MET A 194 -11.62 4.36 -3.12
CA MET A 194 -12.75 3.52 -2.74
C MET A 194 -12.90 3.49 -1.22
N GLU A 195 -14.15 3.46 -0.76
CA GLU A 195 -14.51 3.51 0.65
C GLU A 195 -15.49 2.39 1.01
N LEU A 196 -15.26 1.80 2.19
CA LEU A 196 -16.18 0.92 2.88
C LEU A 196 -16.52 1.52 4.24
N GLY A 197 -17.75 2.00 4.43
CA GLY A 197 -18.24 2.46 5.73
C GLY A 197 -18.31 1.30 6.72
N LEU A 198 -17.79 1.49 7.91
CA LEU A 198 -17.90 0.56 9.02
C LEU A 198 -19.15 0.93 9.82
N ARG A 199 -20.11 0.03 9.88
CA ARG A 199 -21.27 0.24 10.74
C ARG A 199 -20.81 0.18 12.20
N SER A 200 -21.14 1.21 12.95
CA SER A 200 -21.09 1.22 14.43
C SER A 200 -21.98 0.15 15.02
#